data_328bad8b0aa8da850a27c68d8400a4c7
#
_entry.id   328bad8b0aa8da850a27c68d8400a4c7
#
_cell.length_a   1.000
_cell.length_b   1.000
_cell.length_c   1.000
_cell.angle_alpha   90.00
_cell.angle_beta   90.00
_cell.angle_gamma   90.00
#
_symmetry.space_group_name_H-M   'P 1'
#
loop_
_entity.id
_entity.type
_entity.pdbx_description
1 polymer ?
#
loop_
_entity_poly.entity_id
_entity_poly.type
_entity_poly.pdbx_seq_one_letter_code
_entity_poly.pdbx_strand_id
1 'polypeptide(L)'
;MKIGFIGAGSMGGAMIKGLLKAETVKKEHLYVKGGSSGTAEALQKEWGFQLVTDYALFQECKVIFIATGAKVVLPVLQELAPHFSNESLLISVATGHTIQEAQMALGNKEAKVVHAIPNTPVSVNQGVIGVALASTIEGQTKDLVMELLATLGLVKEIREAQLETFGTVAGCSPAFVDIFMEALGDAAVLEGLPRDLSYEIVAQMIKGTATLALDTKKHPGALKDEVTSPGGSTIRGVVALEKNGFRYAVMDAVQQANHE
;
A
#
# COMPACT_ATOMS: atom_id res chain seq x y z
N MET A 1 11.88 13.92 -13.55
CA MET A 1 11.62 12.56 -14.06
C MET A 1 10.16 12.48 -14.45
N LYS A 2 9.83 11.89 -15.61
CA LYS A 2 8.44 11.59 -16.02
C LYS A 2 8.01 10.25 -15.43
N ILE A 3 6.82 10.21 -14.87
CA ILE A 3 6.21 9.00 -14.29
C ILE A 3 4.86 8.75 -14.96
N GLY A 4 4.63 7.51 -15.37
CA GLY A 4 3.37 7.04 -15.92
C GLY A 4 2.58 6.24 -14.90
N PHE A 5 1.25 6.37 -14.90
CA PHE A 5 0.32 5.50 -14.19
C PHE A 5 -0.71 4.95 -15.15
N ILE A 6 -0.88 3.64 -15.14
CA ILE A 6 -1.96 2.96 -15.85
C ILE A 6 -2.88 2.34 -14.80
N GLY A 7 -4.05 2.95 -14.66
CA GLY A 7 -5.02 2.68 -13.59
C GLY A 7 -4.96 3.71 -12.46
N ALA A 8 -6.09 4.36 -12.21
CA ALA A 8 -6.30 5.34 -11.13
C ALA A 8 -7.52 4.97 -10.27
N GLY A 9 -7.70 3.67 -10.05
CA GLY A 9 -8.68 3.15 -9.08
C GLY A 9 -8.25 3.43 -7.65
N SER A 10 -8.79 2.69 -6.69
CA SER A 10 -8.52 2.89 -5.25
C SER A 10 -7.02 2.95 -4.94
N MET A 11 -6.25 1.94 -5.33
CA MET A 11 -4.81 1.88 -5.02
C MET A 11 -3.99 2.85 -5.87
N GLY A 12 -4.18 2.88 -7.20
CA GLY A 12 -3.49 3.82 -8.08
C GLY A 12 -3.74 5.28 -7.68
N GLY A 13 -4.99 5.62 -7.37
CA GLY A 13 -5.36 6.94 -6.86
C GLY A 13 -4.71 7.29 -5.52
N ALA A 14 -4.63 6.33 -4.59
CA ALA A 14 -3.94 6.53 -3.32
C ALA A 14 -2.43 6.82 -3.50
N MET A 15 -1.77 6.07 -4.40
CA MET A 15 -0.36 6.29 -4.71
C MET A 15 -0.12 7.62 -5.43
N ILE A 16 -0.95 7.98 -6.40
CA ILE A 16 -0.89 9.27 -7.09
C ILE A 16 -0.97 10.43 -6.07
N LYS A 17 -1.94 10.36 -5.15
CA LYS A 17 -2.08 11.36 -4.07
C LYS A 17 -0.83 11.43 -3.20
N GLY A 18 -0.30 10.29 -2.78
CA GLY A 18 0.90 10.22 -1.95
C GLY A 18 2.13 10.80 -2.65
N LEU A 19 2.38 10.46 -3.91
CA LEU A 19 3.51 10.99 -4.68
C LEU A 19 3.43 12.50 -4.91
N LEU A 20 2.24 13.03 -5.16
CA LEU A 20 2.03 14.47 -5.33
C LEU A 20 2.14 15.23 -4.01
N LYS A 21 1.63 14.67 -2.90
CA LYS A 21 1.79 15.27 -1.55
C LYS A 21 3.25 15.31 -1.10
N ALA A 22 4.01 14.27 -1.40
CA ALA A 22 5.44 14.21 -1.09
C ALA A 22 6.32 15.02 -2.05
N GLU A 23 5.70 15.67 -3.05
CA GLU A 23 6.41 16.41 -4.12
C GLU A 23 7.46 15.56 -4.88
N THR A 24 7.30 14.23 -4.83
CA THR A 24 8.20 13.28 -5.49
C THR A 24 8.18 13.43 -7.02
N VAL A 25 7.03 13.82 -7.54
CA VAL A 25 6.83 14.15 -8.96
C VAL A 25 5.99 15.40 -9.10
N LYS A 26 6.36 16.26 -10.03
CA LYS A 26 5.53 17.43 -10.40
C LYS A 26 4.34 16.94 -11.23
N LYS A 27 3.15 17.53 -11.02
CA LYS A 27 1.92 17.16 -11.73
C LYS A 27 2.05 17.23 -13.26
N GLU A 28 2.88 18.13 -13.78
CA GLU A 28 3.17 18.27 -15.21
C GLU A 28 3.98 17.09 -15.77
N HIS A 29 4.66 16.31 -14.90
CA HIS A 29 5.48 15.16 -15.24
C HIS A 29 4.81 13.82 -14.86
N LEU A 30 3.56 13.86 -14.40
CA LEU A 30 2.77 12.71 -14.05
C LEU A 30 1.69 12.45 -15.11
N TYR A 31 1.84 11.36 -15.86
CA TYR A 31 0.94 10.95 -16.94
C TYR A 31 0.07 9.80 -16.44
N VAL A 32 -1.24 9.97 -16.48
CA VAL A 32 -2.18 8.97 -15.96
C VAL A 32 -3.15 8.54 -17.05
N LYS A 33 -3.23 7.22 -17.30
CA LYS A 33 -4.25 6.61 -18.16
C LYS A 33 -5.26 5.90 -17.26
N GLY A 34 -6.49 6.39 -17.28
CA GLY A 34 -7.62 5.76 -16.59
C GLY A 34 -8.26 4.62 -17.38
N GLY A 35 -9.20 3.94 -16.74
CA GLY A 35 -10.16 3.05 -17.39
C GLY A 35 -11.48 3.77 -17.67
N SER A 36 -12.56 3.01 -17.85
CA SER A 36 -13.91 3.54 -18.16
C SER A 36 -14.72 4.02 -16.94
N SER A 37 -14.15 3.95 -15.72
CA SER A 37 -14.89 4.27 -14.48
C SER A 37 -15.02 5.76 -14.17
N GLY A 38 -14.32 6.65 -14.88
CA GLY A 38 -14.29 8.09 -14.60
C GLY A 38 -13.48 8.50 -13.36
N THR A 39 -12.83 7.55 -12.68
CA THR A 39 -12.04 7.84 -11.46
C THR A 39 -10.78 8.66 -11.75
N ALA A 40 -10.13 8.42 -12.89
CA ALA A 40 -8.94 9.18 -13.28
C ALA A 40 -9.28 10.64 -13.58
N GLU A 41 -10.41 10.88 -14.26
CA GLU A 41 -10.93 12.22 -14.59
C GLU A 41 -11.30 12.99 -13.32
N ALA A 42 -11.97 12.33 -12.36
CA ALA A 42 -12.30 12.94 -11.08
C ALA A 42 -11.04 13.32 -10.29
N LEU A 43 -10.07 12.42 -10.23
CA LEU A 43 -8.80 12.64 -9.56
C LEU A 43 -7.97 13.74 -10.24
N GLN A 44 -7.97 13.79 -11.58
CA GLN A 44 -7.29 14.82 -12.36
C GLN A 44 -7.82 16.22 -12.06
N LYS A 45 -9.14 16.38 -11.89
CA LYS A 45 -9.75 17.67 -11.54
C LYS A 45 -9.25 18.18 -10.17
N GLU A 46 -9.00 17.28 -9.25
CA GLU A 46 -8.52 17.62 -7.91
C GLU A 46 -7.02 17.91 -7.89
N TRP A 47 -6.20 17.13 -8.62
CA TRP A 47 -4.75 17.11 -8.48
C TRP A 47 -3.98 17.69 -9.67
N GLY A 48 -4.61 17.82 -10.84
CA GLY A 48 -4.09 18.56 -11.99
C GLY A 48 -2.96 17.89 -12.75
N PHE A 49 -2.79 16.56 -12.66
CA PHE A 49 -1.83 15.79 -13.46
C PHE A 49 -2.25 15.68 -14.93
N GLN A 50 -1.39 15.10 -15.78
CA GLN A 50 -1.66 14.92 -17.20
C GLN A 50 -2.50 13.66 -17.42
N LEU A 51 -3.78 13.81 -17.79
CA LEU A 51 -4.64 12.70 -18.21
C LEU A 51 -4.33 12.35 -19.68
N VAL A 52 -4.07 11.07 -19.94
CA VAL A 52 -3.69 10.59 -21.27
C VAL A 52 -4.57 9.40 -21.69
N THR A 53 -4.78 9.25 -22.98
CA THR A 53 -5.56 8.16 -23.57
C THR A 53 -4.70 7.18 -24.37
N ASP A 54 -3.54 7.61 -24.82
CA ASP A 54 -2.62 6.85 -25.66
C ASP A 54 -1.43 6.32 -24.86
N TYR A 55 -1.03 5.09 -25.12
CA TYR A 55 0.17 4.48 -24.55
C TYR A 55 1.48 5.08 -25.10
N ALA A 56 1.48 5.72 -26.28
CA ALA A 56 2.68 6.30 -26.88
C ALA A 56 3.39 7.31 -25.95
N LEU A 57 2.65 8.02 -25.11
CA LEU A 57 3.21 8.98 -24.15
C LEU A 57 4.01 8.32 -23.01
N PHE A 58 3.80 7.03 -22.77
CA PHE A 58 4.55 6.29 -21.75
C PHE A 58 5.98 5.95 -22.20
N GLN A 59 6.29 6.01 -23.47
CA GLN A 59 7.65 5.79 -24.00
C GLN A 59 8.67 6.76 -23.39
N GLU A 60 8.23 7.96 -22.98
CA GLU A 60 9.08 8.96 -22.35
C GLU A 60 9.15 8.83 -20.80
N CYS A 61 8.39 7.92 -20.23
CA CYS A 61 8.35 7.74 -18.78
C CYS A 61 9.51 6.87 -18.31
N LYS A 62 10.25 7.36 -17.33
CA LYS A 62 11.33 6.60 -16.67
C LYS A 62 10.77 5.49 -15.78
N VAL A 63 9.62 5.74 -15.15
CA VAL A 63 8.91 4.78 -14.29
C VAL A 63 7.47 4.72 -14.76
N ILE A 64 6.94 3.50 -14.91
CA ILE A 64 5.55 3.24 -15.25
C ILE A 64 4.93 2.36 -14.16
N PHE A 65 3.89 2.86 -13.52
CA PHE A 65 3.10 2.10 -12.56
C PHE A 65 1.92 1.43 -13.25
N ILE A 66 1.70 0.14 -12.96
CA ILE A 66 0.47 -0.58 -13.34
C ILE A 66 -0.35 -0.82 -12.08
N ALA A 67 -1.52 -0.19 -12.01
CA ALA A 67 -2.45 -0.25 -10.89
C ALA A 67 -3.87 -0.64 -11.37
N THR A 68 -3.92 -1.65 -12.24
CA THR A 68 -5.16 -2.19 -12.80
C THR A 68 -5.63 -3.41 -12.01
N GLY A 69 -6.84 -3.90 -12.28
CA GLY A 69 -7.33 -5.15 -11.67
C GLY A 69 -6.58 -6.38 -12.20
N ALA A 70 -6.51 -7.43 -11.39
CA ALA A 70 -5.80 -8.68 -11.68
C ALA A 70 -6.16 -9.32 -13.04
N LYS A 71 -7.43 -9.25 -13.45
CA LYS A 71 -7.91 -9.86 -14.69
C LYS A 71 -7.46 -9.14 -15.96
N VAL A 72 -7.01 -7.88 -15.86
CA VAL A 72 -6.68 -7.05 -17.02
C VAL A 72 -5.21 -6.63 -17.07
N VAL A 73 -4.41 -6.94 -16.06
CA VAL A 73 -3.01 -6.49 -15.97
C VAL A 73 -2.18 -7.00 -17.16
N LEU A 74 -2.22 -8.29 -17.47
CA LEU A 74 -1.43 -8.87 -18.56
C LEU A 74 -1.87 -8.35 -19.94
N PRO A 75 -3.18 -8.28 -20.31
CA PRO A 75 -3.63 -7.58 -21.51
C PRO A 75 -3.14 -6.14 -21.61
N VAL A 76 -3.20 -5.37 -20.54
CA VAL A 76 -2.72 -3.98 -20.50
C VAL A 76 -1.21 -3.89 -20.74
N LEU A 77 -0.42 -4.82 -20.18
CA LEU A 77 1.02 -4.90 -20.44
C LEU A 77 1.34 -5.25 -21.90
N GLN A 78 0.54 -6.10 -22.54
CA GLN A 78 0.67 -6.41 -23.97
C GLN A 78 0.37 -5.18 -24.85
N GLU A 79 -0.63 -4.37 -24.50
CA GLU A 79 -0.92 -3.11 -25.19
C GLU A 79 0.18 -2.06 -24.96
N LEU A 80 0.79 -2.04 -23.77
CA LEU A 80 1.91 -1.16 -23.46
C LEU A 80 3.21 -1.56 -24.16
N ALA A 81 3.42 -2.85 -24.45
CA ALA A 81 4.68 -3.42 -24.93
C ALA A 81 5.33 -2.64 -26.11
N PRO A 82 4.58 -2.22 -27.17
CA PRO A 82 5.16 -1.45 -28.27
C PRO A 82 5.70 -0.06 -27.85
N HIS A 83 5.30 0.42 -26.68
CA HIS A 83 5.63 1.76 -26.13
C HIS A 83 6.50 1.67 -24.87
N PHE A 84 6.88 0.46 -24.45
CA PHE A 84 7.73 0.26 -23.29
C PHE A 84 9.21 0.35 -23.69
N SER A 85 9.92 1.32 -23.13
CA SER A 85 11.36 1.48 -23.37
C SER A 85 12.17 0.50 -22.52
N ASN A 86 13.28 -0.03 -23.06
CA ASN A 86 14.25 -0.84 -22.31
C ASN A 86 14.88 -0.06 -21.11
N GLU A 87 14.86 1.28 -21.19
CA GLU A 87 15.33 2.14 -20.10
C GLU A 87 14.27 2.41 -19.03
N SER A 88 13.01 2.07 -19.31
CA SER A 88 11.91 2.25 -18.39
C SER A 88 11.90 1.16 -17.31
N LEU A 89 11.39 1.54 -16.15
CA LEU A 89 11.13 0.68 -15.01
C LEU A 89 9.61 0.46 -14.91
N LEU A 90 9.16 -0.78 -14.92
CA LEU A 90 7.79 -1.13 -14.61
C LEU A 90 7.66 -1.42 -13.12
N ILE A 91 6.71 -0.77 -12.43
CA ILE A 91 6.30 -1.10 -11.06
C ILE A 91 4.84 -1.55 -11.12
N SER A 92 4.61 -2.83 -11.01
CA SER A 92 3.25 -3.37 -10.95
C SER A 92 2.79 -3.46 -9.50
N VAL A 93 1.64 -2.85 -9.21
CA VAL A 93 0.92 -2.99 -7.94
C VAL A 93 -0.39 -3.77 -8.11
N ALA A 94 -0.59 -4.37 -9.26
CA ALA A 94 -1.68 -5.29 -9.53
C ALA A 94 -1.34 -6.68 -8.97
N THR A 95 -2.34 -7.41 -8.51
CA THR A 95 -2.22 -8.82 -8.13
C THR A 95 -2.48 -9.74 -9.32
N GLY A 96 -2.31 -11.06 -9.14
CA GLY A 96 -2.70 -12.08 -10.14
C GLY A 96 -1.72 -12.26 -11.29
N HIS A 97 -0.46 -11.89 -11.12
CA HIS A 97 0.63 -12.17 -12.06
C HIS A 97 1.98 -12.21 -11.34
N THR A 98 2.95 -12.81 -11.98
CA THR A 98 4.35 -12.85 -11.54
C THR A 98 5.19 -11.84 -12.32
N ILE A 99 6.41 -11.57 -11.81
CA ILE A 99 7.41 -10.76 -12.54
C ILE A 99 7.69 -11.37 -13.92
N GLN A 100 7.83 -12.70 -13.99
CA GLN A 100 8.11 -13.39 -15.26
C GLN A 100 6.94 -13.25 -16.26
N GLU A 101 5.70 -13.36 -15.81
CA GLU A 101 4.53 -13.17 -16.67
C GLU A 101 4.43 -11.73 -17.18
N ALA A 102 4.75 -10.73 -16.34
CA ALA A 102 4.82 -9.34 -16.74
C ALA A 102 5.91 -9.11 -17.80
N GLN A 103 7.11 -9.70 -17.64
CA GLN A 103 8.18 -9.65 -18.62
C GLN A 103 7.79 -10.31 -19.94
N MET A 104 7.10 -11.45 -19.88
CA MET A 104 6.58 -12.12 -21.09
C MET A 104 5.50 -11.26 -21.80
N ALA A 105 4.59 -10.64 -21.04
CA ALA A 105 3.57 -9.78 -21.61
C ALA A 105 4.16 -8.54 -22.30
N LEU A 106 5.26 -7.99 -21.77
CA LEU A 106 6.03 -6.92 -22.41
C LEU A 106 6.87 -7.38 -23.61
N GLY A 107 6.96 -8.70 -23.87
CA GLY A 107 7.81 -9.24 -24.92
C GLY A 107 9.32 -9.06 -24.66
N ASN A 108 9.73 -8.76 -23.43
CA ASN A 108 11.10 -8.48 -23.05
C ASN A 108 11.45 -9.15 -21.71
N LYS A 109 12.22 -10.26 -21.77
CA LYS A 109 12.66 -11.01 -20.60
C LYS A 109 13.65 -10.25 -19.71
N GLU A 110 14.28 -9.21 -20.26
CA GLU A 110 15.22 -8.34 -19.55
C GLU A 110 14.57 -7.06 -19.02
N ALA A 111 13.24 -6.93 -19.18
CA ALA A 111 12.53 -5.77 -18.66
C ALA A 111 12.72 -5.62 -17.14
N LYS A 112 12.98 -4.40 -16.72
CA LYS A 112 13.12 -4.03 -15.31
C LYS A 112 11.73 -3.98 -14.67
N VAL A 113 11.33 -5.07 -14.02
CA VAL A 113 10.00 -5.23 -13.42
C VAL A 113 10.11 -5.33 -11.90
N VAL A 114 9.32 -4.53 -11.22
CA VAL A 114 9.06 -4.61 -9.78
C VAL A 114 7.63 -5.07 -9.57
N HIS A 115 7.42 -6.08 -8.75
CA HIS A 115 6.11 -6.42 -8.24
C HIS A 115 6.00 -5.87 -6.81
N ALA A 116 5.08 -4.96 -6.57
CA ALA A 116 4.93 -4.27 -5.30
C ALA A 116 3.51 -4.40 -4.76
N ILE A 117 3.39 -4.60 -3.47
CA ILE A 117 2.09 -4.62 -2.77
C ILE A 117 2.07 -3.47 -1.75
N PRO A 118 1.50 -2.32 -2.11
CA PRO A 118 1.23 -1.22 -1.20
C PRO A 118 -0.09 -1.44 -0.43
N ASN A 119 -0.32 -0.60 0.59
CA ASN A 119 -1.60 -0.50 1.26
C ASN A 119 -2.17 0.94 1.21
N THR A 120 -3.44 1.12 1.56
CA THR A 120 -4.16 2.40 1.41
C THR A 120 -3.53 3.61 2.10
N PRO A 121 -2.84 3.50 3.27
CA PRO A 121 -2.17 4.63 3.90
C PRO A 121 -1.03 5.27 3.09
N VAL A 122 -0.63 4.72 1.93
CA VAL A 122 0.26 5.41 0.97
C VAL A 122 -0.27 6.77 0.55
N SER A 123 -1.58 6.98 0.60
CA SER A 123 -2.23 8.27 0.28
C SER A 123 -1.89 9.41 1.25
N VAL A 124 -1.39 9.06 2.42
CA VAL A 124 -0.92 9.98 3.47
C VAL A 124 0.55 9.76 3.83
N ASN A 125 1.31 9.10 2.95
CA ASN A 125 2.74 8.82 3.09
C ASN A 125 3.10 8.01 4.36
N GLN A 126 2.16 7.18 4.81
CA GLN A 126 2.29 6.28 5.97
C GLN A 126 1.98 4.83 5.58
N GLY A 127 2.20 4.48 4.31
CA GLY A 127 1.98 3.13 3.83
C GLY A 127 3.06 2.15 4.26
N VAL A 128 2.80 0.87 3.99
CA VAL A 128 3.82 -0.16 3.97
C VAL A 128 3.77 -0.86 2.61
N ILE A 129 4.94 -1.09 2.01
CA ILE A 129 5.07 -1.59 0.65
C ILE A 129 6.03 -2.76 0.63
N GLY A 130 5.54 -3.94 0.32
CA GLY A 130 6.39 -5.10 -0.01
C GLY A 130 6.81 -5.03 -1.47
N VAL A 131 8.09 -5.25 -1.76
CA VAL A 131 8.59 -5.25 -3.13
C VAL A 131 9.38 -6.51 -3.43
N ALA A 132 9.11 -7.11 -4.59
CA ALA A 132 9.95 -8.12 -5.21
C ALA A 132 10.53 -7.54 -6.51
N LEU A 133 11.80 -7.78 -6.73
CA LEU A 133 12.54 -7.21 -7.85
C LEU A 133 12.88 -8.30 -8.86
N ALA A 134 12.75 -8.01 -10.16
CA ALA A 134 13.36 -8.84 -11.19
C ALA A 134 14.89 -8.89 -10.99
N SER A 135 15.52 -10.00 -11.37
CA SER A 135 16.97 -10.17 -11.30
C SER A 135 17.78 -9.15 -12.11
N THR A 136 17.12 -8.47 -13.04
CA THR A 136 17.66 -7.38 -13.85
C THR A 136 17.76 -6.04 -13.11
N ILE A 137 17.24 -5.95 -11.88
CA ILE A 137 17.21 -4.72 -11.08
C ILE A 137 18.30 -4.77 -10.01
N GLU A 138 19.39 -4.05 -10.27
CA GLU A 138 20.53 -3.91 -9.37
C GLU A 138 21.02 -2.45 -9.30
N GLY A 139 21.91 -2.18 -8.35
CA GLY A 139 22.61 -0.90 -8.23
C GLY A 139 21.67 0.31 -8.23
N GLN A 140 21.97 1.31 -9.03
CA GLN A 140 21.21 2.58 -9.09
C GLN A 140 19.72 2.40 -9.43
N THR A 141 19.36 1.34 -10.20
CA THR A 141 17.95 1.09 -10.49
C THR A 141 17.21 0.61 -9.26
N LYS A 142 17.82 -0.25 -8.45
CA LYS A 142 17.27 -0.68 -7.16
C LYS A 142 17.14 0.51 -6.19
N ASP A 143 18.18 1.34 -6.11
CA ASP A 143 18.15 2.54 -5.25
C ASP A 143 16.99 3.47 -5.66
N LEU A 144 16.82 3.72 -6.95
CA LEU A 144 15.70 4.50 -7.48
C LEU A 144 14.34 3.93 -7.07
N VAL A 145 14.15 2.60 -7.16
CA VAL A 145 12.90 1.93 -6.73
C VAL A 145 12.64 2.18 -5.26
N MET A 146 13.66 1.92 -4.43
CA MET A 146 13.52 2.01 -2.97
C MET A 146 13.27 3.46 -2.52
N GLU A 147 14.01 4.43 -3.06
CA GLU A 147 13.84 5.86 -2.76
C GLU A 147 12.48 6.38 -3.22
N LEU A 148 12.06 6.04 -4.45
CA LEU A 148 10.76 6.46 -4.98
C LEU A 148 9.60 5.95 -4.12
N LEU A 149 9.60 4.66 -3.79
CA LEU A 149 8.54 4.06 -2.99
C LEU A 149 8.61 4.48 -1.51
N ALA A 150 9.80 4.77 -0.97
CA ALA A 150 9.96 5.27 0.40
C ALA A 150 9.27 6.61 0.65
N THR A 151 9.01 7.40 -0.39
CA THR A 151 8.21 8.63 -0.27
C THR A 151 6.74 8.35 0.10
N LEU A 152 6.28 7.11 -0.09
CA LEU A 152 4.92 6.67 0.21
C LEU A 152 4.80 5.95 1.58
N GLY A 153 5.94 5.61 2.21
CA GLY A 153 5.98 4.93 3.50
C GLY A 153 7.15 3.96 3.66
N LEU A 154 6.98 2.96 4.50
CA LEU A 154 7.98 1.93 4.76
C LEU A 154 8.06 0.92 3.60
N VAL A 155 9.23 0.77 3.00
CA VAL A 155 9.46 -0.22 1.93
C VAL A 155 10.25 -1.41 2.46
N LYS A 156 9.83 -2.62 2.11
CA LYS A 156 10.52 -3.87 2.44
C LYS A 156 10.70 -4.72 1.20
N GLU A 157 11.95 -5.01 0.87
CA GLU A 157 12.27 -6.02 -0.14
C GLU A 157 12.01 -7.42 0.43
N ILE A 158 11.24 -8.21 -0.29
CA ILE A 158 10.85 -9.57 0.09
C ILE A 158 10.89 -10.47 -1.15
N ARG A 159 10.87 -11.78 -0.95
CA ARG A 159 10.76 -12.73 -2.06
C ARG A 159 9.37 -12.65 -2.67
N GLU A 160 9.26 -12.79 -3.98
CA GLU A 160 7.97 -12.73 -4.70
C GLU A 160 6.93 -13.69 -4.10
N ALA A 161 7.32 -14.90 -3.73
CA ALA A 161 6.45 -15.87 -3.06
C ALA A 161 5.90 -15.42 -1.69
N GLN A 162 6.40 -14.33 -1.13
CA GLN A 162 5.92 -13.76 0.15
C GLN A 162 4.95 -12.58 -0.05
N LEU A 163 4.81 -12.10 -1.30
CA LEU A 163 3.97 -10.93 -1.59
C LEU A 163 2.50 -11.17 -1.23
N GLU A 164 1.98 -12.37 -1.46
CA GLU A 164 0.59 -12.72 -1.13
C GLU A 164 0.34 -12.59 0.38
N THR A 165 1.12 -13.28 1.21
CA THR A 165 1.02 -13.18 2.67
C THR A 165 1.26 -11.75 3.17
N PHE A 166 2.25 -11.04 2.57
CA PHE A 166 2.48 -9.63 2.88
C PHE A 166 1.24 -8.80 2.55
N GLY A 167 0.63 -9.02 1.38
CA GLY A 167 -0.61 -8.36 0.94
C GLY A 167 -1.75 -8.59 1.92
N THR A 168 -1.94 -9.81 2.39
CA THR A 168 -2.95 -10.12 3.40
C THR A 168 -2.70 -9.36 4.70
N VAL A 169 -1.48 -9.43 5.24
CA VAL A 169 -1.15 -8.76 6.52
C VAL A 169 -1.16 -7.24 6.38
N ALA A 170 -0.61 -6.68 5.31
CA ALA A 170 -0.46 -5.23 5.17
C ALA A 170 -1.65 -4.57 4.45
N GLY A 171 -2.27 -5.26 3.49
CA GLY A 171 -3.33 -4.73 2.65
C GLY A 171 -4.73 -4.95 3.19
N CYS A 172 -5.01 -6.10 3.84
CA CYS A 172 -6.32 -6.37 4.44
C CYS A 172 -6.46 -5.83 5.87
N SER A 173 -5.38 -5.87 6.66
CA SER A 173 -5.43 -5.48 8.07
C SER A 173 -5.79 -4.01 8.36
N PRO A 174 -5.63 -3.03 7.46
CA PRO A 174 -6.23 -1.72 7.70
C PRO A 174 -7.71 -1.79 8.04
N ALA A 175 -8.50 -2.62 7.35
CA ALA A 175 -9.92 -2.82 7.67
C ALA A 175 -10.13 -3.45 9.07
N PHE A 176 -9.24 -4.35 9.51
CA PHE A 176 -9.31 -4.94 10.84
C PHE A 176 -9.00 -3.90 11.94
N VAL A 177 -8.04 -3.00 11.66
CA VAL A 177 -7.73 -1.87 12.54
C VAL A 177 -8.90 -0.88 12.58
N ASP A 178 -9.59 -0.63 11.46
CA ASP A 178 -10.77 0.25 11.41
C ASP A 178 -11.91 -0.33 12.27
N ILE A 179 -12.17 -1.64 12.23
CA ILE A 179 -13.13 -2.32 13.12
C ILE A 179 -12.71 -2.16 14.60
N PHE A 180 -11.42 -2.31 14.89
CA PHE A 180 -10.91 -2.11 16.24
C PHE A 180 -11.08 -0.66 16.71
N MET A 181 -10.80 0.32 15.83
CA MET A 181 -11.03 1.74 16.12
C MET A 181 -12.51 2.03 16.41
N GLU A 182 -13.39 1.48 15.59
CA GLU A 182 -14.84 1.63 15.74
C GLU A 182 -15.32 1.04 17.07
N ALA A 183 -14.88 -0.17 17.42
CA ALA A 183 -15.22 -0.83 18.68
C ALA A 183 -14.75 -0.03 19.91
N LEU A 184 -13.54 0.52 19.87
CA LEU A 184 -13.04 1.40 20.95
C LEU A 184 -13.82 2.72 21.02
N GLY A 185 -14.17 3.30 19.86
CA GLY A 185 -15.01 4.49 19.79
C GLY A 185 -16.40 4.26 20.38
N ASP A 186 -17.02 3.11 20.07
CA ASP A 186 -18.32 2.73 20.64
C ASP A 186 -18.25 2.51 22.16
N ALA A 187 -17.21 1.85 22.63
CA ALA A 187 -16.98 1.68 24.07
C ALA A 187 -16.81 3.04 24.77
N ALA A 188 -16.05 3.96 24.17
CA ALA A 188 -15.88 5.30 24.74
C ALA A 188 -17.20 6.09 24.81
N VAL A 189 -18.07 5.95 23.80
CA VAL A 189 -19.41 6.56 23.83
C VAL A 189 -20.30 5.93 24.89
N LEU A 190 -20.23 4.61 25.06
CA LEU A 190 -20.95 3.89 26.12
C LEU A 190 -20.56 4.41 27.52
N GLU A 191 -19.29 4.78 27.70
CA GLU A 191 -18.75 5.35 28.94
C GLU A 191 -18.90 6.89 29.03
N GLY A 192 -19.65 7.52 28.08
CA GLY A 192 -20.07 8.91 28.15
C GLY A 192 -19.21 9.93 27.39
N LEU A 193 -18.23 9.50 26.58
CA LEU A 193 -17.49 10.44 25.73
C LEU A 193 -18.29 10.81 24.46
N PRO A 194 -18.19 12.05 23.97
CA PRO A 194 -18.75 12.42 22.67
C PRO A 194 -18.14 11.61 21.52
N ARG A 195 -18.95 11.25 20.51
CA ARG A 195 -18.55 10.39 19.38
C ARG A 195 -17.31 10.91 18.64
N ASP A 196 -17.33 12.18 18.25
CA ASP A 196 -16.23 12.77 17.46
C ASP A 196 -14.92 12.77 18.24
N LEU A 197 -14.95 13.13 19.52
CA LEU A 197 -13.80 13.09 20.41
C LEU A 197 -13.27 11.65 20.57
N SER A 198 -14.17 10.66 20.66
CA SER A 198 -13.82 9.25 20.84
C SER A 198 -12.98 8.75 19.67
N TYR A 199 -13.36 9.02 18.41
CA TYR A 199 -12.59 8.60 17.25
C TYR A 199 -11.24 9.32 17.13
N GLU A 200 -11.18 10.61 17.43
CA GLU A 200 -9.92 11.37 17.42
C GLU A 200 -8.91 10.79 18.44
N ILE A 201 -9.34 10.52 19.66
CA ILE A 201 -8.49 9.92 20.73
C ILE A 201 -8.01 8.53 20.30
N VAL A 202 -8.91 7.68 19.79
CA VAL A 202 -8.57 6.31 19.39
C VAL A 202 -7.58 6.29 18.25
N ALA A 203 -7.81 7.10 17.21
CA ALA A 203 -6.90 7.17 16.07
C ALA A 203 -5.49 7.65 16.49
N GLN A 204 -5.40 8.69 17.32
CA GLN A 204 -4.11 9.20 17.82
C GLN A 204 -3.42 8.18 18.74
N MET A 205 -4.15 7.46 19.57
CA MET A 205 -3.61 6.42 20.45
C MET A 205 -3.02 5.28 19.64
N ILE A 206 -3.72 4.76 18.61
CA ILE A 206 -3.22 3.69 17.76
C ILE A 206 -1.97 4.14 17.00
N LYS A 207 -1.99 5.34 16.40
CA LYS A 207 -0.82 5.92 15.74
C LYS A 207 0.37 6.00 16.71
N GLY A 208 0.17 6.51 17.91
CA GLY A 208 1.23 6.65 18.92
C GLY A 208 1.80 5.30 19.34
N THR A 209 0.95 4.30 19.57
CA THR A 209 1.36 2.94 19.96
C THR A 209 2.17 2.26 18.84
N ALA A 210 1.73 2.38 17.58
CA ALA A 210 2.45 1.86 16.44
C ALA A 210 3.81 2.55 16.25
N THR A 211 3.86 3.88 16.37
CA THR A 211 5.11 4.66 16.30
C THR A 211 6.09 4.23 17.38
N LEU A 212 5.61 4.10 18.63
CA LEU A 212 6.45 3.64 19.75
C LEU A 212 7.06 2.25 19.49
N ALA A 213 6.28 1.33 18.92
CA ALA A 213 6.78 0.00 18.58
C ALA A 213 7.86 0.04 17.48
N LEU A 214 7.67 0.87 16.44
CA LEU A 214 8.63 1.05 15.35
C LEU A 214 9.94 1.69 15.82
N ASP A 215 9.86 2.72 16.66
CA ASP A 215 11.02 3.50 17.12
C ASP A 215 11.84 2.71 18.13
N THR A 216 11.19 2.06 19.09
CA THR A 216 11.87 1.32 20.14
C THR A 216 12.31 -0.08 19.74
N LYS A 217 11.67 -0.65 18.72
CA LYS A 217 11.86 -2.05 18.28
C LYS A 217 11.63 -3.08 19.40
N LYS A 218 10.94 -2.67 20.48
CA LYS A 218 10.57 -3.56 21.59
C LYS A 218 9.52 -4.57 21.13
N HIS A 219 9.58 -5.76 21.70
CA HIS A 219 8.54 -6.76 21.49
C HIS A 219 7.18 -6.22 21.97
N PRO A 220 6.07 -6.38 21.20
CA PRO A 220 4.75 -5.87 21.60
C PRO A 220 4.29 -6.32 22.99
N GLY A 221 4.64 -7.54 23.41
CA GLY A 221 4.39 -8.04 24.76
C GLY A 221 5.07 -7.19 25.84
N ALA A 222 6.32 -6.77 25.63
CA ALA A 222 7.03 -5.91 26.57
C ALA A 222 6.37 -4.51 26.66
N LEU A 223 5.98 -3.94 25.50
CA LEU A 223 5.24 -2.66 25.50
C LEU A 223 3.90 -2.76 26.24
N LYS A 224 3.19 -3.87 26.08
CA LYS A 224 1.96 -4.16 26.84
C LYS A 224 2.24 -4.21 28.34
N ASP A 225 3.33 -4.88 28.77
CA ASP A 225 3.67 -5.04 30.17
C ASP A 225 4.03 -3.69 30.84
N GLU A 226 4.68 -2.78 30.10
CA GLU A 226 5.02 -1.43 30.58
C GLU A 226 3.81 -0.58 30.98
N VAL A 227 2.62 -0.87 30.42
CA VAL A 227 1.38 -0.16 30.71
C VAL A 227 0.39 -0.95 31.58
N THR A 228 0.80 -2.14 32.07
CA THR A 228 -0.03 -3.02 32.89
C THR A 228 0.54 -3.11 34.32
N SER A 229 0.05 -2.24 35.22
CA SER A 229 0.40 -2.30 36.65
C SER A 229 -0.35 -3.42 37.38
N PRO A 230 0.23 -4.00 38.46
CA PRO A 230 -0.44 -5.03 39.28
C PRO A 230 -1.82 -4.56 39.80
N GLY A 231 -2.88 -5.33 39.47
CA GLY A 231 -4.26 -5.02 39.87
C GLY A 231 -4.89 -3.79 39.17
N GLY A 232 -4.17 -3.16 38.21
CA GLY A 232 -4.62 -1.94 37.52
C GLY A 232 -5.78 -2.16 36.56
N SER A 233 -6.32 -1.08 36.00
CA SER A 233 -7.40 -1.12 35.01
C SER A 233 -6.97 -1.78 33.71
N THR A 234 -5.75 -1.50 33.24
CA THR A 234 -5.22 -2.03 31.99
C THR A 234 -5.14 -3.55 31.99
N ILE A 235 -4.61 -4.17 33.06
CA ILE A 235 -4.54 -5.64 33.10
C ILE A 235 -5.92 -6.29 33.14
N ARG A 236 -6.92 -5.67 33.81
CA ARG A 236 -8.31 -6.18 33.74
C ARG A 236 -8.89 -6.12 32.33
N GLY A 237 -8.61 -5.06 31.59
CA GLY A 237 -8.98 -4.95 30.15
C GLY A 237 -8.30 -6.01 29.30
N VAL A 238 -6.98 -6.24 29.50
CA VAL A 238 -6.24 -7.30 28.78
C VAL A 238 -6.85 -8.67 29.05
N VAL A 239 -7.15 -9.00 30.31
CA VAL A 239 -7.81 -10.27 30.67
C VAL A 239 -9.19 -10.42 30.00
N ALA A 240 -9.95 -9.33 29.90
CA ALA A 240 -11.24 -9.36 29.19
C ALA A 240 -11.06 -9.65 27.68
N LEU A 241 -10.08 -9.05 27.02
CA LEU A 241 -9.76 -9.34 25.61
C LEU A 241 -9.34 -10.80 25.40
N GLU A 242 -8.47 -11.32 26.28
CA GLU A 242 -8.04 -12.73 26.22
C GLU A 242 -9.21 -13.68 26.43
N LYS A 243 -10.07 -13.43 27.41
CA LYS A 243 -11.28 -14.22 27.68
C LYS A 243 -12.22 -14.30 26.49
N ASN A 244 -12.33 -13.23 25.68
CA ASN A 244 -13.17 -13.16 24.50
C ASN A 244 -12.44 -13.58 23.21
N GLY A 245 -11.25 -14.16 23.29
CA GLY A 245 -10.56 -14.76 22.15
C GLY A 245 -9.99 -13.76 21.14
N PHE A 246 -9.70 -12.51 21.56
CA PHE A 246 -9.23 -11.44 20.67
C PHE A 246 -8.05 -11.88 19.78
N ARG A 247 -7.03 -12.54 20.37
CA ARG A 247 -5.87 -13.01 19.58
C ARG A 247 -6.27 -14.01 18.51
N TYR A 248 -7.13 -14.97 18.86
CA TYR A 248 -7.59 -15.96 17.91
C TYR A 248 -8.40 -15.31 16.79
N ALA A 249 -9.30 -14.38 17.12
CA ALA A 249 -10.09 -13.66 16.11
C ALA A 249 -9.21 -12.91 15.09
N VAL A 250 -8.13 -12.25 15.54
CA VAL A 250 -7.19 -11.56 14.65
C VAL A 250 -6.41 -12.55 13.78
N MET A 251 -5.92 -13.66 14.36
CA MET A 251 -5.20 -14.70 13.60
C MET A 251 -6.11 -15.37 12.56
N ASP A 252 -7.35 -15.69 12.94
CA ASP A 252 -8.33 -16.30 12.05
C ASP A 252 -8.69 -15.36 10.89
N ALA A 253 -8.89 -14.07 11.17
CA ALA A 253 -9.16 -13.07 10.14
C ALA A 253 -8.04 -13.01 9.07
N VAL A 254 -6.76 -13.07 9.49
CA VAL A 254 -5.63 -13.12 8.56
C VAL A 254 -5.62 -14.45 7.78
N GLN A 255 -5.87 -15.57 8.44
CA GLN A 255 -5.92 -16.89 7.78
C GLN A 255 -7.03 -16.95 6.73
N GLN A 256 -8.23 -16.50 7.06
CA GLN A 256 -9.36 -16.48 6.13
C GLN A 256 -9.11 -15.55 4.94
N ALA A 257 -8.43 -14.42 5.15
CA ALA A 257 -8.10 -13.49 4.08
C ALA A 257 -6.95 -13.96 3.17
N ASN A 258 -6.16 -14.96 3.59
CA ASN A 258 -5.02 -15.51 2.84
C ASN A 258 -5.37 -16.78 2.04
N HIS A 259 -6.59 -17.28 2.18
CA HIS A 259 -7.08 -18.47 1.47
C HIS A 259 -8.18 -18.02 0.49
N GLU A 260 -7.82 -17.91 -0.80
CA GLU A 260 -8.77 -17.93 -1.91
C GLU A 260 -8.93 -19.34 -2.47
#